data_a5a70646f666e10d7f10a5e89bcd44b3
#
_entry.id   a5a70646f666e10d7f10a5e89bcd44b3
#
_cell.length_a   1.000
_cell.length_b   1.000
_cell.length_c   1.000
_cell.angle_alpha   90.00
_cell.angle_beta   90.00
_cell.angle_gamma   90.00
#
_symmetry.space_group_name_H-M   'P 1'
#
loop_
_entity.id
_entity.type
_entity.pdbx_description
1 polymer ?
#
loop_
_entity_poly.entity_id
_entity_poly.type
_entity_poly.pdbx_seq_one_letter_code
_entity_poly.pdbx_strand_id
1 'polypeptide(L)'
;MWLALAHPGSNTKNYVRDQGRPLYRRSLYVYWKRTSPHPMMTLFDAPDRESSCVRRSRTNTPLQSLGMLNETQRIEMGRGLAARVVEAAETDSDRINYLFQLLTCRDAGEKEQKACSILIKQLRDRYTKSPDDAGRLLAIGEAKIPSELSPVELAVWAQLATTVLASDVAILLY
;
A
#
# COMPACT_ATOMS: atom_id res chain seq x y z
N MET A 1 17.84 4.51 2.12
CA MET A 1 17.89 5.14 0.78
C MET A 1 18.19 6.64 0.88
N TRP A 2 17.52 7.43 1.70
CA TRP A 2 17.74 8.89 1.83
C TRP A 2 19.07 9.29 2.44
N LEU A 3 19.66 8.47 3.32
CA LEU A 3 20.97 8.71 3.92
C LEU A 3 22.11 8.72 2.90
N ALA A 4 22.01 7.92 1.84
CA ALA A 4 23.05 7.82 0.82
C ALA A 4 23.12 9.01 -0.13
N LEU A 5 22.10 9.87 -0.17
CA LEU A 5 21.96 10.99 -1.10
C LEU A 5 22.18 12.36 -0.45
N ALA A 6 22.68 12.40 0.77
CA ALA A 6 22.88 13.65 1.51
C ALA A 6 24.21 14.31 1.13
N HIS A 7 24.13 15.49 0.50
CA HIS A 7 25.33 16.31 0.28
C HIS A 7 25.94 16.75 1.63
N PRO A 8 27.27 16.62 1.84
CA PRO A 8 27.92 16.93 3.13
C PRO A 8 27.65 18.35 3.68
N GLY A 9 27.48 19.33 2.81
CA GLY A 9 27.19 20.72 3.15
C GLY A 9 25.70 21.05 3.31
N SER A 10 24.80 20.06 3.24
CA SER A 10 23.36 20.30 3.35
C SER A 10 22.91 20.37 4.81
N ASN A 11 22.07 21.37 5.15
CA ASN A 11 21.41 21.46 6.47
C ASN A 11 20.51 20.26 6.77
N THR A 12 20.07 19.56 5.74
CA THR A 12 19.16 18.39 5.79
C THR A 12 19.89 17.10 5.43
N LYS A 13 21.20 17.01 5.71
CA LYS A 13 22.00 15.82 5.42
C LYS A 13 21.56 14.58 6.22
N ASN A 14 21.05 14.78 7.41
CA ASN A 14 20.58 13.69 8.26
C ASN A 14 19.09 13.50 8.04
N TYR A 15 18.71 12.35 7.51
CA TYR A 15 17.31 11.96 7.41
C TYR A 15 16.88 11.27 8.70
N VAL A 16 15.86 11.83 9.33
CA VAL A 16 15.16 11.21 10.46
C VAL A 16 13.73 10.94 9.98
N ARG A 17 13.33 9.68 10.00
CA ARG A 17 11.96 9.28 9.63
C ARG A 17 11.01 9.76 10.71
N ASP A 18 9.92 10.39 10.32
CA ASP A 18 8.81 10.70 11.22
C ASP A 18 8.23 9.42 11.85
N GLN A 19 7.61 9.56 13.02
CA GLN A 19 6.93 8.50 13.74
C GLN A 19 5.50 8.92 14.11
N GLY A 20 4.60 7.96 14.26
CA GLY A 20 3.21 8.20 14.64
C GLY A 20 2.43 9.02 13.61
N ARG A 21 1.59 9.95 14.07
CA ARG A 21 0.68 10.75 13.21
C ARG A 21 1.32 11.44 12.00
N PRO A 22 2.54 12.01 12.06
CA PRO A 22 3.19 12.62 10.91
C PRO A 22 3.38 11.67 9.72
N LEU A 23 3.53 10.36 9.93
CA LEU A 23 3.66 9.37 8.85
C LEU A 23 2.44 9.29 7.95
N TYR A 24 1.25 9.62 8.47
CA TYR A 24 -0.04 9.47 7.76
C TYR A 24 -0.52 10.76 7.11
N ARG A 25 0.36 11.75 6.97
CA ARG A 25 0.04 13.00 6.27
C ARG A 25 -0.01 12.78 4.76
N ARG A 26 -0.88 13.54 4.10
CA ARG A 26 -0.91 13.57 2.63
C ARG A 26 0.43 14.07 2.07
N SER A 27 0.79 13.61 0.88
CA SER A 27 2.04 13.96 0.17
C SER A 27 2.30 15.47 0.05
N LEU A 28 1.24 16.30 0.12
CA LEU A 28 1.36 17.76 0.14
C LEU A 28 2.21 18.27 1.31
N TYR A 29 2.22 17.57 2.44
CA TYR A 29 2.93 17.95 3.67
C TYR A 29 4.28 17.26 3.81
N VAL A 30 4.69 16.44 2.84
CA VAL A 30 6.00 15.78 2.85
C VAL A 30 7.07 16.76 2.43
N TYR A 31 8.18 16.80 3.17
CA TYR A 31 9.32 17.62 2.83
C TYR A 31 9.88 17.24 1.45
N TRP A 32 10.02 18.25 0.59
CA TRP A 32 10.60 18.08 -0.72
C TRP A 32 12.07 18.51 -0.73
N LYS A 33 12.97 17.55 -0.87
CA LYS A 33 14.38 17.83 -1.04
C LYS A 33 14.71 17.91 -2.54
N ARG A 34 15.14 19.10 -2.98
CA ARG A 34 15.37 19.39 -4.42
C ARG A 34 16.30 18.38 -5.09
N THR A 35 17.46 18.10 -4.46
CA THR A 35 18.47 17.18 -5.00
C THR A 35 18.18 15.71 -4.80
N SER A 36 17.17 15.36 -4.01
CA SER A 36 16.81 14.00 -3.65
C SER A 36 15.33 13.93 -3.30
N PRO A 37 14.44 13.98 -4.31
CA PRO A 37 13.00 13.91 -4.09
C PRO A 37 12.58 12.58 -3.47
N HIS A 38 11.41 12.55 -2.86
CA HIS A 38 10.88 11.34 -2.23
C HIS A 38 10.66 10.25 -3.29
N PRO A 39 11.24 9.03 -3.13
CA PRO A 39 11.19 7.99 -4.16
C PRO A 39 9.78 7.64 -4.64
N MET A 40 8.81 7.52 -3.73
CA MET A 40 7.42 7.23 -4.11
C MET A 40 6.77 8.39 -4.88
N MET A 41 7.12 9.65 -4.59
CA MET A 41 6.61 10.78 -5.37
C MET A 41 7.16 10.76 -6.79
N THR A 42 8.45 10.48 -6.96
CA THR A 42 9.07 10.35 -8.28
C THR A 42 8.48 9.17 -9.06
N LEU A 43 8.26 8.06 -8.38
CA LEU A 43 7.69 6.85 -8.96
C LEU A 43 6.25 7.09 -9.49
N PHE A 44 5.49 7.98 -8.85
CA PHE A 44 4.13 8.35 -9.24
C PHE A 44 4.03 9.72 -9.90
N ASP A 45 5.02 10.06 -10.72
CA ASP A 45 5.03 11.23 -11.61
C ASP A 45 4.80 12.59 -10.93
N ALA A 46 5.25 12.73 -9.68
CA ALA A 46 5.20 14.03 -9.03
C ALA A 46 6.14 15.02 -9.73
N PRO A 47 5.73 16.27 -9.98
CA PRO A 47 6.57 17.29 -10.61
C PRO A 47 7.86 17.52 -9.82
N ASP A 48 8.96 17.76 -10.53
CA ASP A 48 10.29 18.04 -9.95
C ASP A 48 10.37 19.37 -9.18
N ARG A 49 9.40 20.27 -9.43
CA ARG A 49 9.33 21.64 -8.90
C ARG A 49 10.43 22.58 -9.41
N GLU A 50 11.18 22.17 -10.41
CA GLU A 50 12.19 23.04 -11.04
C GLU A 50 11.61 23.86 -12.19
N SER A 51 10.55 23.34 -12.80
CA SER A 51 9.80 24.00 -13.87
C SER A 51 8.31 24.05 -13.57
N SER A 52 7.61 25.00 -14.20
CA SER A 52 6.15 25.04 -14.10
C SER A 52 5.54 23.83 -14.80
N CYS A 53 4.65 23.14 -14.12
CA CYS A 53 3.97 21.95 -14.64
C CYS A 53 2.49 22.27 -14.89
N VAL A 54 2.10 22.44 -16.13
CA VAL A 54 0.70 22.68 -16.53
C VAL A 54 -0.13 21.40 -16.44
N ARG A 55 0.48 20.25 -16.77
CA ARG A 55 -0.18 18.93 -16.71
C ARG A 55 0.83 17.89 -16.27
N ARG A 56 0.49 17.12 -15.25
CA ARG A 56 1.29 15.98 -14.81
C ARG A 56 1.27 14.86 -15.85
N SER A 57 2.41 14.22 -16.04
CA SER A 57 2.44 12.91 -16.69
C SER A 57 1.62 11.91 -15.89
N ARG A 58 1.08 10.92 -16.55
CA ARG A 58 0.43 9.77 -15.94
C ARG A 58 1.02 8.53 -16.58
N THR A 59 1.89 7.85 -15.86
CA THR A 59 2.52 6.62 -16.34
C THR A 59 1.94 5.42 -15.56
N ASN A 60 1.97 4.27 -16.20
CA ASN A 60 1.75 3.00 -15.55
C ASN A 60 2.96 2.12 -15.80
N THR A 61 3.74 1.89 -14.77
CA THR A 61 4.99 1.14 -14.88
C THR A 61 5.04 0.00 -13.87
N PRO A 62 5.70 -1.11 -14.20
CA PRO A 62 5.89 -2.21 -13.25
C PRO A 62 6.56 -1.78 -11.94
N LEU A 63 7.37 -0.71 -11.97
CA LEU A 63 8.01 -0.15 -10.79
C LEU A 63 7.00 0.47 -9.81
N GLN A 64 5.89 1.03 -10.30
CA GLN A 64 4.82 1.56 -9.46
C GLN A 64 4.16 0.42 -8.66
N SER A 65 3.80 -0.68 -9.32
CA SER A 65 3.29 -1.88 -8.66
C SER A 65 4.29 -2.45 -7.65
N LEU A 66 5.56 -2.55 -8.03
CA LEU A 66 6.62 -3.02 -7.13
C LEU A 66 6.79 -2.10 -5.91
N GLY A 67 6.72 -0.79 -6.10
CA GLY A 67 6.75 0.19 -5.02
C GLY A 67 5.58 0.02 -4.05
N MET A 68 4.37 -0.19 -4.58
CA MET A 68 3.16 -0.44 -3.77
C MET A 68 3.27 -1.72 -2.94
N LEU A 69 3.89 -2.78 -3.49
CA LEU A 69 4.04 -4.07 -2.82
C LEU A 69 5.12 -4.07 -1.72
N ASN A 70 6.12 -3.18 -1.80
CA ASN A 70 7.30 -3.23 -0.92
C ASN A 70 7.41 -2.04 0.05
N GLU A 71 6.63 -1.01 -0.12
CA GLU A 71 6.70 0.17 0.75
C GLU A 71 5.95 -0.11 2.06
N THR A 72 6.63 0.09 3.20
CA THR A 72 6.13 -0.24 4.54
C THR A 72 4.76 0.36 4.85
N GLN A 73 4.54 1.63 4.49
CA GLN A 73 3.25 2.30 4.75
C GLN A 73 2.13 1.74 3.87
N ARG A 74 2.45 1.22 2.67
CA ARG A 74 1.46 0.60 1.77
C ARG A 74 1.04 -0.77 2.28
N ILE A 75 1.98 -1.55 2.81
CA ILE A 75 1.66 -2.82 3.47
C ILE A 75 0.78 -2.58 4.70
N GLU A 76 1.11 -1.58 5.50
CA GLU A 76 0.30 -1.18 6.66
C GLU A 76 -1.09 -0.70 6.24
N MET A 77 -1.20 0.06 5.14
CA MET A 77 -2.48 0.47 4.56
C MET A 77 -3.31 -0.75 4.12
N GLY A 78 -2.68 -1.74 3.46
CA GLY A 78 -3.33 -3.00 3.11
C GLY A 78 -3.90 -3.73 4.31
N ARG A 79 -3.17 -3.75 5.44
CA ARG A 79 -3.66 -4.29 6.71
C ARG A 79 -4.87 -3.52 7.25
N GLY A 80 -4.83 -2.18 7.21
CA GLY A 80 -5.96 -1.35 7.63
C GLY A 80 -7.21 -1.55 6.76
N LEU A 81 -7.03 -1.72 5.45
CA LEU A 81 -8.12 -2.08 4.53
C LEU A 81 -8.67 -3.46 4.85
N ALA A 82 -7.80 -4.44 5.11
CA ALA A 82 -8.20 -5.80 5.46
C ALA A 82 -9.09 -5.84 6.70
N ALA A 83 -8.71 -5.13 7.76
CA ALA A 83 -9.53 -5.05 8.97
C ALA A 83 -10.94 -4.54 8.66
N ARG A 84 -11.07 -3.43 7.92
CA ARG A 84 -12.35 -2.87 7.51
C ARG A 84 -13.18 -3.84 6.66
N VAL A 85 -12.52 -4.57 5.75
CA VAL A 85 -13.19 -5.53 4.85
C VAL A 85 -13.70 -6.73 5.62
N VAL A 86 -12.91 -7.26 6.54
CA VAL A 86 -13.30 -8.43 7.35
C VAL A 86 -14.45 -8.09 8.30
N GLU A 87 -14.45 -6.88 8.87
CA GLU A 87 -15.53 -6.41 9.76
C GLU A 87 -16.83 -6.08 9.01
N ALA A 88 -16.75 -5.64 7.74
CA ALA A 88 -17.91 -5.15 7.01
C ALA A 88 -18.77 -6.24 6.37
N ALA A 89 -18.24 -7.44 6.15
CA ALA A 89 -18.96 -8.50 5.44
C ALA A 89 -18.58 -9.90 5.94
N GLU A 90 -19.48 -10.85 5.79
CA GLU A 90 -19.28 -12.24 6.26
C GLU A 90 -18.72 -13.14 5.17
N THR A 91 -19.15 -12.96 3.91
CA THR A 91 -18.73 -13.82 2.81
C THR A 91 -17.50 -13.27 2.08
N ASP A 92 -16.67 -14.16 1.54
CA ASP A 92 -15.50 -13.76 0.76
C ASP A 92 -15.88 -12.92 -0.48
N SER A 93 -17.01 -13.25 -1.12
CA SER A 93 -17.49 -12.52 -2.30
C SER A 93 -17.88 -11.08 -1.96
N ASP A 94 -18.61 -10.88 -0.85
CA ASP A 94 -19.02 -9.55 -0.41
C ASP A 94 -17.81 -8.72 0.07
N ARG A 95 -16.86 -9.35 0.72
CA ARG A 95 -15.60 -8.75 1.12
C ARG A 95 -14.78 -8.28 -0.09
N ILE A 96 -14.69 -9.08 -1.15
CA ILE A 96 -14.03 -8.70 -2.40
C ILE A 96 -14.74 -7.50 -3.01
N ASN A 97 -16.05 -7.53 -3.13
CA ASN A 97 -16.82 -6.39 -3.67
C ASN A 97 -16.59 -5.14 -2.85
N TYR A 98 -16.67 -5.24 -1.53
CA TYR A 98 -16.43 -4.09 -0.65
C TYR A 98 -15.01 -3.53 -0.79
N LEU A 99 -14.00 -4.39 -0.92
CA LEU A 99 -12.62 -3.98 -1.20
C LEU A 99 -12.52 -3.19 -2.51
N PHE A 100 -13.15 -3.69 -3.57
CA PHE A 100 -13.18 -3.00 -4.87
C PHE A 100 -13.95 -1.68 -4.81
N GLN A 101 -15.09 -1.62 -4.12
CA GLN A 101 -15.82 -0.37 -3.90
C GLN A 101 -14.96 0.68 -3.19
N LEU A 102 -14.18 0.28 -2.17
CA LEU A 102 -13.27 1.19 -1.47
C LEU A 102 -12.14 1.73 -2.34
N LEU A 103 -11.62 0.90 -3.24
CA LEU A 103 -10.43 1.23 -4.04
C LEU A 103 -10.76 1.82 -5.41
N THR A 104 -11.88 1.40 -6.01
CA THR A 104 -12.20 1.70 -7.40
C THR A 104 -13.60 2.28 -7.61
N CYS A 105 -14.37 2.45 -6.54
CA CYS A 105 -15.77 2.91 -6.56
C CYS A 105 -16.72 2.06 -7.42
N ARG A 106 -16.39 0.78 -7.65
CA ARG A 106 -17.22 -0.20 -8.36
C ARG A 106 -17.10 -1.58 -7.75
N ASP A 107 -18.00 -2.48 -8.08
CA ASP A 107 -17.88 -3.89 -7.72
C ASP A 107 -16.80 -4.60 -8.55
N ALA A 108 -16.29 -5.71 -8.01
CA ALA A 108 -15.37 -6.57 -8.72
C ALA A 108 -16.10 -7.30 -9.87
N GLY A 109 -15.50 -7.28 -11.06
CA GLY A 109 -15.99 -8.06 -12.19
C GLY A 109 -15.78 -9.57 -11.97
N GLU A 110 -16.46 -10.41 -12.74
CA GLU A 110 -16.39 -11.88 -12.60
C GLU A 110 -14.95 -12.42 -12.64
N LYS A 111 -14.10 -11.88 -13.52
CA LYS A 111 -12.69 -12.28 -13.63
C LYS A 111 -11.90 -11.89 -12.40
N GLU A 112 -12.16 -10.69 -11.86
CA GLU A 112 -11.52 -10.17 -10.66
C GLU A 112 -11.96 -10.98 -9.43
N GLN A 113 -13.24 -11.26 -9.28
CA GLN A 113 -13.78 -12.13 -8.23
C GLN A 113 -13.12 -13.50 -8.25
N LYS A 114 -13.02 -14.13 -9.44
CA LYS A 114 -12.38 -15.44 -9.59
C LYS A 114 -10.90 -15.39 -9.23
N ALA A 115 -10.16 -14.40 -9.71
CA ALA A 115 -8.74 -14.24 -9.41
C ALA A 115 -8.50 -14.03 -7.91
N CYS A 116 -9.26 -13.14 -7.26
CA CYS A 116 -9.20 -12.90 -5.83
C CYS A 116 -9.53 -14.15 -5.02
N SER A 117 -10.56 -14.91 -5.39
CA SER A 117 -10.95 -16.14 -4.68
C SER A 117 -9.85 -17.20 -4.75
N ILE A 118 -9.19 -17.34 -5.90
CA ILE A 118 -8.04 -18.26 -6.06
C ILE A 118 -6.89 -17.82 -5.15
N LEU A 119 -6.56 -16.52 -5.15
CA LEU A 119 -5.49 -15.98 -4.31
C LEU A 119 -5.80 -16.14 -2.81
N ILE A 120 -7.02 -15.85 -2.38
CA ILE A 120 -7.46 -16.05 -0.99
C ILE A 120 -7.22 -17.49 -0.55
N LYS A 121 -7.64 -18.47 -1.37
CA LYS A 121 -7.43 -19.89 -1.07
C LYS A 121 -5.95 -20.22 -0.88
N GLN A 122 -5.12 -19.80 -1.82
CA GLN A 122 -3.67 -20.02 -1.75
C GLN A 122 -3.02 -19.37 -0.50
N LEU A 123 -3.45 -18.15 -0.16
CA LEU A 123 -2.96 -17.45 1.01
C LEU A 123 -3.42 -18.08 2.32
N ARG A 124 -4.66 -18.55 2.40
CA ARG A 124 -5.16 -19.33 3.56
C ARG A 124 -4.35 -20.60 3.76
N ASP A 125 -4.11 -21.35 2.69
CA ASP A 125 -3.28 -22.56 2.74
C ASP A 125 -1.86 -22.24 3.21
N ARG A 126 -1.28 -21.16 2.72
CA ARG A 126 0.07 -20.72 3.11
C ARG A 126 0.15 -20.32 4.58
N TYR A 127 -0.70 -19.39 5.01
CA TYR A 127 -0.62 -18.84 6.37
C TYR A 127 -1.13 -19.80 7.45
N THR A 128 -1.97 -20.77 7.08
CA THR A 128 -2.32 -21.87 7.99
C THR A 128 -1.13 -22.80 8.22
N LYS A 129 -0.31 -23.06 7.17
CA LYS A 129 0.92 -23.85 7.28
C LYS A 129 2.06 -23.11 7.98
N SER A 130 2.09 -21.80 7.86
CA SER A 130 3.16 -20.94 8.38
C SER A 130 2.60 -19.71 9.09
N PRO A 131 2.02 -19.86 10.31
CA PRO A 131 1.44 -18.74 11.06
C PRO A 131 2.45 -17.64 11.41
N ASP A 132 3.73 -17.97 11.54
CA ASP A 132 4.81 -17.02 11.79
C ASP A 132 4.99 -16.03 10.64
N ASP A 133 4.73 -16.46 9.39
CA ASP A 133 4.78 -15.56 8.23
C ASP A 133 3.62 -14.56 8.27
N ALA A 134 2.44 -14.99 8.71
CA ALA A 134 1.32 -14.07 8.94
C ALA A 134 1.67 -13.03 10.01
N GLY A 135 2.24 -13.48 11.15
CA GLY A 135 2.69 -12.58 12.21
C GLY A 135 3.72 -11.57 11.75
N ARG A 136 4.72 -12.00 10.96
CA ARG A 136 5.73 -11.11 10.38
C ARG A 136 5.14 -10.07 9.42
N LEU A 137 4.20 -10.47 8.57
CA LEU A 137 3.51 -9.53 7.67
C LEU A 137 2.73 -8.48 8.47
N LEU A 138 1.98 -8.90 9.47
CA LEU A 138 1.16 -8.03 10.30
C LEU A 138 1.99 -7.09 11.20
N ALA A 139 3.22 -7.45 11.53
CA ALA A 139 4.13 -6.62 12.32
C ALA A 139 4.76 -5.46 11.52
N ILE A 140 4.57 -5.42 10.20
CA ILE A 140 5.10 -4.33 9.36
C ILE A 140 4.30 -3.05 9.61
N GLY A 141 5.02 -1.94 9.89
CA GLY A 141 4.41 -0.63 10.14
C GLY A 141 4.28 -0.31 11.64
N GLU A 142 3.63 0.81 11.94
CA GLU A 142 3.49 1.34 13.32
C GLU A 142 2.06 1.29 13.84
N ALA A 143 1.05 1.15 12.97
CA ALA A 143 -0.34 1.09 13.39
C ALA A 143 -0.63 -0.18 14.19
N LYS A 144 -1.47 -0.05 15.20
CA LYS A 144 -1.88 -1.18 16.04
C LYS A 144 -2.59 -2.26 15.21
N ILE A 145 -2.29 -3.51 15.51
CA ILE A 145 -2.98 -4.65 14.92
C ILE A 145 -4.30 -4.84 15.69
N PRO A 146 -5.46 -4.93 15.00
CA PRO A 146 -6.71 -5.28 15.66
C PRO A 146 -6.60 -6.65 16.34
N SER A 147 -6.83 -6.71 17.65
CA SER A 147 -6.67 -7.93 18.45
C SER A 147 -7.87 -8.88 18.35
N GLU A 148 -9.00 -8.42 17.85
CA GLU A 148 -10.26 -9.16 17.78
C GLU A 148 -10.34 -10.08 16.55
N LEU A 149 -9.49 -9.85 15.55
CA LEU A 149 -9.48 -10.60 14.30
C LEU A 149 -8.46 -11.73 14.32
N SER A 150 -8.79 -12.86 13.69
CA SER A 150 -7.83 -13.95 13.48
C SER A 150 -6.59 -13.44 12.73
N PRO A 151 -5.37 -13.61 13.26
CA PRO A 151 -4.15 -13.16 12.60
C PRO A 151 -3.97 -13.75 11.18
N VAL A 152 -4.35 -15.02 11.00
CA VAL A 152 -4.27 -15.68 9.69
C VAL A 152 -5.21 -15.02 8.69
N GLU A 153 -6.49 -14.85 9.05
CA GLU A 153 -7.46 -14.19 8.15
C GLU A 153 -7.06 -12.74 7.87
N LEU A 154 -6.64 -12.00 8.89
CA LEU A 154 -6.18 -10.62 8.70
C LEU A 154 -4.98 -10.55 7.73
N ALA A 155 -4.03 -11.48 7.83
CA ALA A 155 -2.87 -11.55 6.93
C ALA A 155 -3.27 -11.90 5.48
N VAL A 156 -4.22 -12.83 5.30
CA VAL A 156 -4.79 -13.18 3.99
C VAL A 156 -5.38 -11.95 3.32
N TRP A 157 -6.27 -11.27 4.02
CA TRP A 157 -6.94 -10.08 3.48
C TRP A 157 -5.99 -8.89 3.32
N ALA A 158 -4.99 -8.73 4.20
CA ALA A 158 -3.95 -7.70 4.05
C ALA A 158 -3.11 -7.93 2.78
N GLN A 159 -2.72 -9.16 2.51
CA GLN A 159 -1.97 -9.49 1.30
C GLN A 159 -2.82 -9.30 0.04
N LEU A 160 -4.10 -9.72 0.06
CA LEU A 160 -5.03 -9.47 -1.04
C LEU A 160 -5.21 -7.97 -1.27
N ALA A 161 -5.50 -7.20 -0.23
CA ALA A 161 -5.70 -5.75 -0.33
C ALA A 161 -4.46 -5.05 -0.89
N THR A 162 -3.26 -5.42 -0.45
CA THR A 162 -2.00 -4.88 -0.98
C THR A 162 -1.81 -5.25 -2.46
N THR A 163 -2.20 -6.47 -2.86
CA THR A 163 -2.13 -6.94 -4.26
C THR A 163 -3.09 -6.14 -5.15
N VAL A 164 -4.32 -5.93 -4.71
CA VAL A 164 -5.31 -5.13 -5.47
C VAL A 164 -4.86 -3.66 -5.55
N LEU A 165 -4.34 -3.08 -4.45
CA LEU A 165 -3.75 -1.73 -4.43
C LEU A 165 -2.60 -1.57 -5.43
N ALA A 166 -1.80 -2.62 -5.64
CA ALA A 166 -0.67 -2.61 -6.55
C ALA A 166 -1.05 -2.97 -8.01
N SER A 167 -2.31 -3.27 -8.26
CA SER A 167 -2.80 -3.63 -9.60
C SER A 167 -3.15 -2.38 -10.42
N ASP A 168 -3.18 -2.55 -11.74
CA ASP A 168 -3.57 -1.51 -12.69
C ASP A 168 -4.95 -0.93 -12.38
N VAL A 169 -5.85 -1.77 -11.90
CA VAL A 169 -7.24 -1.39 -11.56
C VAL A 169 -7.29 -0.30 -10.49
N ALA A 170 -6.36 -0.31 -9.53
CA ALA A 170 -6.30 0.69 -8.47
C ALA A 170 -5.35 1.85 -8.79
N ILE A 171 -4.29 1.61 -9.57
CA ILE A 171 -3.29 2.63 -9.95
C ILE A 171 -3.84 3.54 -11.06
N LEU A 172 -4.52 2.96 -12.04
CA LEU A 172 -5.15 3.68 -13.15
C LEU A 172 -6.61 3.96 -12.81
N LEU A 173 -6.87 5.08 -12.18
CA LEU A 173 -8.23 5.60 -12.05
C LEU A 173 -8.68 6.14 -13.41
N TYR A 174 -9.50 5.38 -14.11
CA TYR A 174 -10.15 5.79 -15.37
C TYR A 174 -11.41 6.60 -15.09
#